data_dccc45e48525b14d29d16cba5da0b20b
#
_entry.id   dccc45e48525b14d29d16cba5da0b20b
#
_cell.length_a   1.000
_cell.length_b   1.000
_cell.length_c   1.000
_cell.angle_alpha   90.00
_cell.angle_beta   90.00
_cell.angle_gamma   90.00
#
_symmetry.space_group_name_H-M   'P 1'
#
loop_
_entity.id
_entity.type
_entity.pdbx_description
1 polymer ?
#
loop_
_entity_poly.entity_id
_entity_poly.type
_entity_poly.pdbx_seq_one_letter_code
_entity_poly.pdbx_strand_id
1 'polypeptide(L)'
;MLATPPDWSLLEIYQNTITRAEFERLLTTIFTTGDAWRSSIEIEETEARIQTGNSPADSVFQLRFATAESASPRHWRSANELPPAAAENPLTGLRIAIDPGHIGGNWAKMEERWFTVGTGTPVQEGDMTLHVAKLLKPRLEALGATVTLVRETLEPVTPIRPEALLSLAQDSPTTESPQRLAERLFYRTAEIRARADLVNQVIKPDLVLCLHFNAESWGNPNTPTL
;
A
#
# COMPACT_ATOMS: atom_id res chain seq x y z
N MET A 1 15.16 7.91 13.60
CA MET A 1 14.16 7.00 13.00
C MET A 1 13.38 7.80 11.97
N LEU A 2 13.38 7.36 10.69
CA LEU A 2 12.84 8.14 9.56
C LEU A 2 11.30 8.12 9.46
N ALA A 3 10.62 7.38 10.34
CA ALA A 3 9.16 7.30 10.38
C ALA A 3 8.70 6.93 11.79
N THR A 4 7.46 7.27 12.13
CA THR A 4 6.84 6.77 13.36
C THR A 4 6.86 5.23 13.33
N PRO A 5 7.31 4.55 14.37
CA PRO A 5 7.24 3.09 14.44
C PRO A 5 5.80 2.60 14.21
N PRO A 6 5.61 1.44 13.57
CA PRO A 6 4.29 0.82 13.48
C PRO A 6 3.74 0.58 14.90
N ASP A 7 2.44 0.79 15.05
CA ASP A 7 1.74 0.36 16.26
C ASP A 7 1.40 -1.13 16.16
N TRP A 8 2.26 -1.96 16.71
CA TRP A 8 2.11 -3.41 16.71
C TRP A 8 0.89 -3.89 17.51
N SER A 9 0.37 -3.07 18.43
CA SER A 9 -0.83 -3.42 19.21
C SER A 9 -2.07 -3.59 18.32
N LEU A 10 -2.09 -2.97 17.15
CA LEU A 10 -3.16 -3.15 16.15
C LEU A 10 -3.25 -4.59 15.62
N LEU A 11 -2.19 -5.38 15.79
CA LEU A 11 -2.17 -6.79 15.39
C LEU A 11 -2.65 -7.75 16.48
N GLU A 12 -2.94 -7.28 17.69
CA GLU A 12 -3.47 -8.11 18.78
C GLU A 12 -4.79 -8.81 18.43
N ILE A 13 -5.58 -8.20 17.55
CA ILE A 13 -6.84 -8.80 17.06
C ILE A 13 -6.63 -10.10 16.27
N TYR A 14 -5.41 -10.37 15.82
CA TYR A 14 -5.05 -11.58 15.06
C TYR A 14 -4.53 -12.72 15.94
N GLN A 15 -4.44 -12.54 17.27
CA GLN A 15 -4.06 -13.60 18.19
C GLN A 15 -5.00 -14.79 18.09
N ASN A 16 -4.45 -16.00 17.99
CA ASN A 16 -5.19 -17.26 17.90
C ASN A 16 -6.16 -17.33 16.70
N THR A 17 -5.85 -16.69 15.59
CA THR A 17 -6.69 -16.68 14.37
C THR A 17 -6.11 -17.51 13.23
N ILE A 18 -4.81 -17.78 13.24
CA ILE A 18 -4.10 -18.54 12.20
C ILE A 18 -3.36 -19.72 12.84
N THR A 19 -3.39 -20.89 12.19
CA THR A 19 -2.60 -22.04 12.64
C THR A 19 -1.13 -21.87 12.26
N ARG A 20 -0.22 -22.54 12.98
CA ARG A 20 1.20 -22.56 12.64
C ARG A 20 1.45 -22.97 11.19
N ALA A 21 0.82 -24.05 10.75
CA ALA A 21 1.01 -24.59 9.41
C ALA A 21 0.58 -23.59 8.33
N GLU A 22 -0.55 -22.89 8.52
CA GLU A 22 -1.02 -21.88 7.57
C GLU A 22 -0.15 -20.63 7.59
N PHE A 23 0.34 -20.21 8.77
CA PHE A 23 1.29 -19.11 8.87
C PHE A 23 2.58 -19.41 8.11
N GLU A 24 3.20 -20.58 8.33
CA GLU A 24 4.41 -21.00 7.62
C GLU A 24 4.17 -21.08 6.10
N ARG A 25 3.05 -21.65 5.68
CA ARG A 25 2.67 -21.74 4.28
C ARG A 25 2.57 -20.36 3.62
N LEU A 26 1.81 -19.44 4.20
CA LEU A 26 1.63 -18.09 3.68
C LEU A 26 2.96 -17.33 3.66
N LEU A 27 3.73 -17.40 4.75
CA LEU A 27 5.02 -16.74 4.85
C LEU A 27 5.97 -17.19 3.75
N THR A 28 6.09 -18.50 3.51
CA THR A 28 7.09 -19.07 2.60
C THR A 28 6.65 -19.15 1.14
N THR A 29 5.35 -19.12 0.86
CA THR A 29 4.84 -19.28 -0.53
C THR A 29 4.21 -18.02 -1.11
N ILE A 30 3.76 -17.08 -0.27
CA ILE A 30 3.02 -15.89 -0.72
C ILE A 30 3.79 -14.61 -0.39
N PHE A 31 4.22 -14.43 0.87
CA PHE A 31 4.70 -13.16 1.35
C PHE A 31 6.22 -12.97 1.28
N THR A 32 6.99 -14.05 1.17
CA THR A 32 8.46 -13.96 1.09
C THR A 32 9.02 -14.86 -0.01
N THR A 33 10.23 -14.53 -0.44
CA THR A 33 11.03 -15.36 -1.35
C THR A 33 12.32 -15.75 -0.65
N GLY A 34 12.62 -17.05 -0.60
CA GLY A 34 13.80 -17.59 0.10
C GLY A 34 13.71 -17.46 1.63
N ASP A 35 14.87 -17.36 2.28
CA ASP A 35 15.00 -17.46 3.75
C ASP A 35 15.24 -16.12 4.46
N ALA A 36 15.14 -14.97 3.77
CA ALA A 36 15.44 -13.66 4.34
C ALA A 36 14.60 -13.32 5.60
N TRP A 37 13.38 -13.86 5.68
CA TRP A 37 12.48 -13.68 6.82
C TRP A 37 13.04 -14.25 8.14
N ARG A 38 13.91 -15.28 8.09
CA ARG A 38 14.48 -15.97 9.26
C ARG A 38 15.31 -15.06 10.15
N SER A 39 15.80 -13.95 9.63
CA SER A 39 16.51 -12.95 10.44
C SER A 39 15.60 -12.13 11.34
N SER A 40 14.28 -12.14 11.09
CA SER A 40 13.31 -11.29 11.79
C SER A 40 12.13 -12.04 12.38
N ILE A 41 11.93 -13.31 12.00
CA ILE A 41 10.81 -14.13 12.46
C ILE A 41 11.33 -15.48 12.92
N GLU A 42 11.04 -15.82 14.17
CA GLU A 42 11.25 -17.15 14.75
C GLU A 42 9.90 -17.83 14.91
N ILE A 43 9.75 -19.05 14.38
CA ILE A 43 8.49 -19.81 14.45
C ILE A 43 8.67 -20.94 15.45
N GLU A 44 7.95 -20.84 16.56
CA GLU A 44 7.89 -21.85 17.61
C GLU A 44 6.66 -22.76 17.42
N GLU A 45 6.41 -23.66 18.36
CA GLU A 45 5.28 -24.58 18.27
C GLU A 45 3.93 -23.88 18.42
N THR A 46 3.85 -22.89 19.29
CA THR A 46 2.59 -22.22 19.68
C THR A 46 2.53 -20.75 19.28
N GLU A 47 3.64 -20.17 18.83
CA GLU A 47 3.71 -18.74 18.47
C GLU A 47 4.77 -18.46 17.41
N ALA A 48 4.64 -17.31 16.74
CA ALA A 48 5.71 -16.67 16.00
C ALA A 48 6.22 -15.45 16.77
N ARG A 49 7.54 -15.34 16.90
CA ARG A 49 8.23 -14.19 17.49
C ARG A 49 8.74 -13.30 16.38
N ILE A 50 8.17 -12.12 16.27
CA ILE A 50 8.45 -11.17 15.18
C ILE A 50 9.23 -9.99 15.74
N GLN A 51 10.46 -9.79 15.27
CA GLN A 51 11.29 -8.65 15.66
C GLN A 51 10.68 -7.35 15.14
N THR A 52 10.41 -6.39 16.03
CA THR A 52 9.70 -5.16 15.71
C THR A 52 10.61 -3.96 15.39
N GLY A 53 11.92 -4.16 15.45
CA GLY A 53 12.95 -3.15 15.14
C GLY A 53 14.22 -3.75 14.57
N ASN A 54 15.24 -2.92 14.38
CA ASN A 54 16.50 -3.31 13.76
C ASN A 54 17.58 -3.78 14.73
N SER A 55 17.28 -3.80 16.03
CA SER A 55 18.21 -4.20 17.09
C SER A 55 17.65 -5.42 17.85
N PRO A 56 18.51 -6.36 18.26
CA PRO A 56 18.10 -7.47 19.15
C PRO A 56 17.54 -7.01 20.50
N ALA A 57 17.82 -5.76 20.90
CA ALA A 57 17.27 -5.14 22.11
C ALA A 57 15.85 -4.59 21.89
N ASP A 58 15.36 -4.52 20.63
CA ASP A 58 14.04 -4.07 20.34
C ASP A 58 12.99 -5.10 20.79
N SER A 59 11.79 -4.63 21.03
CA SER A 59 10.68 -5.47 21.45
C SER A 59 10.33 -6.48 20.35
N VAL A 60 9.78 -7.61 20.77
CA VAL A 60 9.30 -8.69 19.91
C VAL A 60 7.79 -8.71 20.00
N PHE A 61 7.11 -8.73 18.85
CA PHE A 61 5.69 -9.02 18.79
C PHE A 61 5.50 -10.54 18.77
N GLN A 62 4.71 -11.07 19.69
CA GLN A 62 4.38 -12.49 19.79
C GLN A 62 3.01 -12.71 19.17
N LEU A 63 2.94 -13.48 18.08
CA LEU A 63 1.71 -13.93 17.46
C LEU A 63 1.43 -15.36 17.88
N ARG A 64 0.45 -15.57 18.75
CA ARG A 64 0.02 -16.89 19.20
C ARG A 64 -0.80 -17.59 18.14
N PHE A 65 -0.48 -18.84 17.87
CA PHE A 65 -1.17 -19.65 16.88
C PHE A 65 -2.49 -20.22 17.42
N ALA A 66 -3.45 -20.36 16.54
CA ALA A 66 -4.66 -21.11 16.78
C ALA A 66 -4.37 -22.61 16.75
N THR A 67 -5.12 -23.40 17.54
CA THR A 67 -5.07 -24.87 17.49
C THR A 67 -5.89 -25.45 16.32
N ALA A 68 -6.80 -24.67 15.75
CA ALA A 68 -7.56 -24.96 14.57
C ALA A 68 -7.81 -23.67 13.79
N GLU A 69 -8.07 -23.77 12.50
CA GLU A 69 -8.43 -22.61 11.70
C GLU A 69 -9.65 -21.90 12.29
N SER A 70 -9.54 -20.60 12.45
CA SER A 70 -10.64 -19.75 12.92
C SER A 70 -10.82 -18.58 11.94
N ALA A 71 -12.01 -17.96 11.95
CA ALA A 71 -12.25 -16.79 11.14
C ALA A 71 -11.30 -15.67 11.54
N SER A 72 -10.46 -15.23 10.60
CA SER A 72 -9.64 -14.04 10.79
C SER A 72 -10.54 -12.81 10.91
N PRO A 73 -10.20 -11.81 11.75
CA PRO A 73 -10.97 -10.57 11.88
C PRO A 73 -10.79 -9.63 10.68
N ARG A 74 -10.91 -10.18 9.49
CA ARG A 74 -10.77 -9.45 8.22
C ARG A 74 -12.07 -8.71 7.87
N HIS A 75 -11.97 -7.53 7.29
CA HIS A 75 -13.11 -6.77 6.79
C HIS A 75 -13.47 -7.13 5.32
N TRP A 76 -12.51 -7.67 4.56
CA TRP A 76 -12.72 -8.10 3.19
C TRP A 76 -13.38 -9.47 3.10
N ARG A 77 -14.16 -9.67 2.05
CA ARG A 77 -14.86 -10.92 1.75
C ARG A 77 -14.21 -11.61 0.56
N SER A 78 -14.13 -12.92 0.60
CA SER A 78 -13.75 -13.76 -0.53
C SER A 78 -14.91 -13.90 -1.53
N ALA A 79 -14.63 -14.39 -2.74
CA ALA A 79 -15.65 -14.50 -3.79
C ALA A 79 -16.87 -15.34 -3.39
N ASN A 80 -16.67 -16.40 -2.59
CA ASN A 80 -17.75 -17.26 -2.11
C ASN A 80 -18.57 -16.69 -0.94
N GLU A 81 -18.12 -15.56 -0.37
CA GLU A 81 -18.85 -14.81 0.67
C GLU A 81 -19.64 -13.63 0.07
N LEU A 82 -19.46 -13.36 -1.21
CA LEU A 82 -20.23 -12.36 -1.93
C LEU A 82 -21.60 -12.90 -2.31
N PRO A 83 -22.64 -12.04 -2.44
CA PRO A 83 -23.94 -12.46 -2.93
C PRO A 83 -23.83 -13.03 -4.35
N PRO A 84 -24.70 -13.96 -4.73
CA PRO A 84 -24.77 -14.43 -6.12
C PRO A 84 -24.98 -13.25 -7.07
N ALA A 85 -24.18 -13.18 -8.12
CA ALA A 85 -24.23 -12.13 -9.12
C ALA A 85 -25.00 -12.61 -10.36
N ALA A 86 -25.85 -11.74 -10.92
CA ALA A 86 -26.45 -11.95 -12.24
C ALA A 86 -25.44 -11.64 -13.35
N ALA A 87 -25.63 -12.22 -14.52
CA ALA A 87 -24.75 -11.99 -15.67
C ALA A 87 -24.67 -10.49 -16.08
N GLU A 88 -25.76 -9.76 -15.88
CA GLU A 88 -25.85 -8.33 -16.21
C GLU A 88 -25.10 -7.45 -15.17
N ASN A 89 -24.93 -7.95 -13.94
CA ASN A 89 -24.30 -7.25 -12.84
C ASN A 89 -23.27 -8.16 -12.13
N PRO A 90 -22.18 -8.55 -12.82
CA PRO A 90 -21.25 -9.58 -12.34
C PRO A 90 -20.45 -9.17 -11.09
N LEU A 91 -20.46 -7.88 -10.73
CA LEU A 91 -19.75 -7.36 -9.56
C LEU A 91 -20.70 -6.98 -8.41
N THR A 92 -21.94 -7.49 -8.43
CA THR A 92 -22.94 -7.18 -7.39
C THR A 92 -22.41 -7.47 -6.00
N GLY A 93 -22.49 -6.44 -5.14
CA GLY A 93 -22.09 -6.53 -3.74
C GLY A 93 -20.57 -6.43 -3.48
N LEU A 94 -19.73 -6.41 -4.51
CA LEU A 94 -18.30 -6.22 -4.37
C LEU A 94 -17.98 -4.75 -4.03
N ARG A 95 -17.20 -4.54 -2.97
CA ARG A 95 -16.70 -3.22 -2.57
C ARG A 95 -15.28 -3.08 -3.09
N ILE A 96 -15.02 -2.06 -3.91
CA ILE A 96 -13.73 -1.80 -4.55
C ILE A 96 -13.21 -0.44 -4.10
N ALA A 97 -11.98 -0.37 -3.60
CA ALA A 97 -11.24 0.87 -3.51
C ALA A 97 -10.33 1.00 -4.72
N ILE A 98 -10.38 2.14 -5.42
CA ILE A 98 -9.40 2.47 -6.45
C ILE A 98 -8.42 3.47 -5.85
N ASP A 99 -7.14 3.10 -5.82
CA ASP A 99 -6.04 3.97 -5.38
C ASP A 99 -5.28 4.51 -6.61
N PRO A 100 -5.54 5.76 -7.02
CA PRO A 100 -4.78 6.41 -8.07
C PRO A 100 -3.36 6.68 -7.56
N GLY A 101 -2.36 5.97 -8.09
CA GLY A 101 -0.97 6.12 -7.72
C GLY A 101 -0.46 7.54 -7.88
N HIS A 102 0.53 7.92 -7.06
CA HIS A 102 1.11 9.25 -6.95
C HIS A 102 0.09 10.35 -6.58
N ILE A 103 0.55 11.59 -6.39
CA ILE A 103 -0.32 12.72 -6.04
C ILE A 103 -0.66 13.52 -7.30
N GLY A 104 0.36 13.85 -8.11
CA GLY A 104 0.19 14.65 -9.32
C GLY A 104 0.13 16.16 -9.07
N GLY A 105 -0.31 16.91 -10.05
CA GLY A 105 -0.44 18.35 -9.96
C GLY A 105 0.86 19.06 -9.55
N ASN A 106 0.77 19.95 -8.58
CA ASN A 106 1.92 20.69 -8.05
C ASN A 106 2.95 19.79 -7.34
N TRP A 107 2.56 18.58 -6.96
CA TRP A 107 3.39 17.61 -6.23
C TRP A 107 4.22 16.72 -7.14
N ALA A 108 3.87 16.61 -8.42
CA ALA A 108 4.47 15.68 -9.38
C ALA A 108 5.99 15.83 -9.53
N LYS A 109 6.52 17.06 -9.47
CA LYS A 109 7.98 17.30 -9.51
C LYS A 109 8.67 16.81 -8.26
N MET A 110 8.08 17.03 -7.09
CA MET A 110 8.59 16.56 -5.80
C MET A 110 8.67 15.04 -5.77
N GLU A 111 7.64 14.37 -6.29
CA GLU A 111 7.58 12.92 -6.39
C GLU A 111 8.49 12.32 -7.47
N GLU A 112 9.11 13.16 -8.33
CA GLU A 112 9.89 12.73 -9.51
C GLU A 112 9.03 11.93 -10.51
N ARG A 113 7.75 12.25 -10.59
CA ARG A 113 6.77 11.65 -11.51
C ARG A 113 6.24 12.67 -12.49
N TRP A 114 7.16 13.36 -13.12
CA TRP A 114 6.92 14.48 -14.02
C TRP A 114 7.96 14.48 -15.15
N PHE A 115 7.53 14.60 -16.38
CA PHE A 115 8.41 14.80 -17.53
C PHE A 115 7.69 15.55 -18.64
N THR A 116 8.48 16.13 -19.55
CA THR A 116 7.97 16.77 -20.78
C THR A 116 8.54 16.06 -22.00
N VAL A 117 7.71 15.94 -23.03
CA VAL A 117 8.14 15.51 -24.37
C VAL A 117 8.27 16.76 -25.24
N GLY A 118 9.48 17.13 -25.61
CA GLY A 118 9.75 18.37 -26.33
C GLY A 118 9.27 19.61 -25.57
N THR A 119 8.50 20.48 -26.24
CA THR A 119 7.89 21.69 -25.65
C THR A 119 6.44 21.48 -25.22
N GLY A 120 5.97 20.23 -25.16
CA GLY A 120 4.58 19.89 -24.85
C GLY A 120 4.20 20.12 -23.39
N THR A 121 2.93 19.86 -23.09
CA THR A 121 2.41 19.86 -21.72
C THR A 121 3.09 18.77 -20.90
N PRO A 122 3.48 19.04 -19.65
CA PRO A 122 4.05 18.02 -18.78
C PRO A 122 3.12 16.83 -18.61
N VAL A 123 3.71 15.64 -18.64
CA VAL A 123 3.04 14.40 -18.27
C VAL A 123 3.31 14.16 -16.79
N GLN A 124 2.26 13.95 -16.03
CA GLN A 124 2.28 13.76 -14.59
C GLN A 124 1.53 12.48 -14.27
N GLU A 125 2.24 11.49 -13.69
CA GLU A 125 1.65 10.17 -13.47
C GLU A 125 0.42 10.23 -12.53
N GLY A 126 0.47 11.03 -11.48
CA GLY A 126 -0.65 11.19 -10.55
C GLY A 126 -1.92 11.78 -11.16
N ASP A 127 -1.78 12.64 -12.17
CA ASP A 127 -2.91 13.20 -12.94
C ASP A 127 -3.54 12.12 -13.82
N MET A 128 -2.70 11.35 -14.50
CA MET A 128 -3.15 10.28 -15.40
C MET A 128 -3.86 9.17 -14.62
N THR A 129 -3.30 8.71 -13.51
CA THR A 129 -3.89 7.67 -12.68
C THR A 129 -5.23 8.10 -12.10
N LEU A 130 -5.35 9.36 -11.64
CA LEU A 130 -6.60 9.91 -11.16
C LEU A 130 -7.65 10.02 -12.28
N HIS A 131 -7.23 10.43 -13.48
CA HIS A 131 -8.12 10.50 -14.63
C HIS A 131 -8.68 9.11 -14.98
N VAL A 132 -7.81 8.10 -15.06
CA VAL A 132 -8.23 6.72 -15.34
C VAL A 132 -9.14 6.19 -14.23
N ALA A 133 -8.83 6.46 -12.95
CA ALA A 133 -9.69 6.06 -11.83
C ALA A 133 -11.11 6.64 -11.93
N LYS A 134 -11.22 7.93 -12.30
CA LYS A 134 -12.51 8.60 -12.52
C LYS A 134 -13.30 8.04 -13.70
N LEU A 135 -12.63 7.57 -14.74
CA LEU A 135 -13.28 6.89 -15.87
C LEU A 135 -13.66 5.44 -15.56
N LEU A 136 -12.87 4.76 -14.72
CA LEU A 136 -13.09 3.37 -14.35
C LEU A 136 -14.23 3.22 -13.33
N LYS A 137 -14.32 4.12 -12.34
CA LYS A 137 -15.34 4.08 -11.28
C LYS A 137 -16.76 3.85 -11.82
N PRO A 138 -17.34 4.68 -12.69
CA PRO A 138 -18.71 4.49 -13.17
C PRO A 138 -18.90 3.21 -13.99
N ARG A 139 -17.85 2.69 -14.61
CA ARG A 139 -17.90 1.43 -15.36
C ARG A 139 -18.01 0.23 -14.43
N LEU A 140 -17.28 0.21 -13.32
CA LEU A 140 -17.38 -0.84 -12.31
C LEU A 140 -18.71 -0.76 -11.56
N GLU A 141 -19.20 0.45 -11.28
CA GLU A 141 -20.50 0.66 -10.67
C GLU A 141 -21.65 0.19 -11.58
N ALA A 142 -21.55 0.41 -12.90
CA ALA A 142 -22.51 -0.11 -13.87
C ALA A 142 -22.54 -1.66 -13.93
N LEU A 143 -21.48 -2.32 -13.48
CA LEU A 143 -21.40 -3.78 -13.33
C LEU A 143 -21.86 -4.27 -11.93
N GLY A 144 -22.35 -3.38 -11.07
CA GLY A 144 -22.93 -3.69 -9.76
C GLY A 144 -21.96 -3.55 -8.57
N ALA A 145 -20.73 -3.07 -8.75
CA ALA A 145 -19.82 -2.83 -7.64
C ALA A 145 -20.15 -1.53 -6.88
N THR A 146 -19.74 -1.46 -5.61
CA THR A 146 -19.63 -0.21 -4.86
C THR A 146 -18.19 0.26 -4.93
N VAL A 147 -17.92 1.45 -5.51
CA VAL A 147 -16.58 1.92 -5.76
C VAL A 147 -16.26 3.21 -5.02
N THR A 148 -15.16 3.21 -4.27
CA THR A 148 -14.63 4.38 -3.57
C THR A 148 -13.24 4.71 -4.11
N LEU A 149 -12.96 5.99 -4.40
CA LEU A 149 -11.62 6.45 -4.73
C LEU A 149 -10.86 6.76 -3.44
N VAL A 150 -9.63 6.27 -3.31
CA VAL A 150 -8.75 6.59 -2.18
C VAL A 150 -8.32 8.05 -2.23
N ARG A 151 -8.18 8.60 -3.44
CA ARG A 151 -7.89 10.00 -3.71
C ARG A 151 -8.80 10.51 -4.83
N GLU A 152 -9.49 11.64 -4.61
CA GLU A 152 -10.45 12.23 -5.57
C GLU A 152 -9.94 13.50 -6.25
N THR A 153 -8.86 14.09 -5.73
CA THR A 153 -8.27 15.35 -6.20
C THR A 153 -6.77 15.18 -6.44
N LEU A 154 -6.10 16.22 -6.91
CA LEU A 154 -4.64 16.29 -7.02
C LEU A 154 -3.95 16.73 -5.71
N GLU A 155 -4.68 16.67 -4.60
CA GLU A 155 -4.13 16.90 -3.27
C GLU A 155 -3.78 15.58 -2.57
N PRO A 156 -2.76 15.57 -1.71
CA PRO A 156 -2.41 14.39 -0.92
C PRO A 156 -3.52 14.04 0.09
N VAL A 157 -3.65 12.76 0.38
CA VAL A 157 -4.56 12.24 1.42
C VAL A 157 -4.04 12.61 2.81
N THR A 158 -2.72 12.57 3.01
CA THR A 158 -2.12 12.97 4.28
C THR A 158 -2.28 14.49 4.54
N PRO A 159 -2.64 14.90 5.77
CA PRO A 159 -2.60 16.29 6.16
C PRO A 159 -1.17 16.80 6.43
N ILE A 160 -0.20 15.90 6.58
CA ILE A 160 1.20 16.25 6.81
C ILE A 160 1.76 16.93 5.56
N ARG A 161 2.68 17.89 5.75
CA ARG A 161 3.40 18.56 4.67
C ARG A 161 4.91 18.42 4.90
N PRO A 162 5.74 18.55 3.85
CA PRO A 162 7.20 18.38 3.96
C PRO A 162 7.84 19.23 5.06
N GLU A 163 7.35 20.46 5.25
CA GLU A 163 7.86 21.39 6.25
C GLU A 163 7.75 20.85 7.68
N ALA A 164 6.69 20.10 7.97
CA ALA A 164 6.50 19.47 9.28
C ALA A 164 7.47 18.29 9.54
N LEU A 165 8.15 17.81 8.51
CA LEU A 165 9.11 16.70 8.59
C LEU A 165 10.57 17.15 8.60
N LEU A 166 10.85 18.46 8.50
CA LEU A 166 12.20 19.00 8.40
C LEU A 166 13.07 18.68 9.63
N SER A 167 12.54 18.82 10.84
CA SER A 167 13.32 18.50 12.05
C SER A 167 13.70 17.01 12.10
N LEU A 168 12.76 16.13 11.77
CA LEU A 168 13.02 14.69 11.66
C LEU A 168 14.09 14.39 10.61
N ALA A 169 14.06 15.09 9.48
CA ALA A 169 15.03 14.92 8.42
C ALA A 169 16.43 15.44 8.82
N GLN A 170 16.52 16.53 9.57
CA GLN A 170 17.78 17.09 10.09
C GLN A 170 18.47 16.14 11.07
N ASP A 171 17.71 15.46 11.89
CA ASP A 171 18.23 14.53 12.91
C ASP A 171 18.59 13.14 12.33
N SER A 172 18.37 12.94 11.04
CA SER A 172 18.57 11.64 10.39
C SER A 172 20.00 11.49 9.85
N PRO A 173 20.65 10.34 10.09
CA PRO A 173 22.00 10.06 9.59
C PRO A 173 21.97 9.75 8.08
N THR A 174 22.01 10.76 7.24
CA THR A 174 22.00 10.63 5.78
C THR A 174 22.86 11.69 5.12
N THR A 175 23.32 11.44 3.90
CA THR A 175 24.02 12.41 3.05
C THR A 175 23.08 13.27 2.23
N GLU A 176 21.80 12.96 2.24
CA GLU A 176 20.76 13.72 1.54
C GLU A 176 20.49 15.04 2.27
N SER A 177 20.13 16.10 1.54
CA SER A 177 19.73 17.35 2.19
C SER A 177 18.46 17.15 3.02
N PRO A 178 18.33 17.82 4.19
CA PRO A 178 17.13 17.71 5.02
C PRO A 178 15.83 18.02 4.27
N GLN A 179 15.85 19.03 3.38
CA GLN A 179 14.69 19.37 2.56
C GLN A 179 14.27 18.20 1.66
N ARG A 180 15.22 17.60 0.96
CA ARG A 180 14.96 16.48 0.05
C ARG A 180 14.46 15.23 0.79
N LEU A 181 15.06 14.97 1.96
CA LEU A 181 14.61 13.88 2.82
C LEU A 181 13.19 14.13 3.37
N ALA A 182 12.88 15.34 3.79
CA ALA A 182 11.53 15.70 4.27
C ALA A 182 10.46 15.51 3.16
N GLU A 183 10.76 15.94 1.92
CA GLU A 183 9.92 15.71 0.75
C GLU A 183 9.70 14.21 0.52
N ARG A 184 10.76 13.41 0.55
CA ARG A 184 10.68 11.96 0.37
C ARG A 184 9.88 11.28 1.49
N LEU A 185 10.07 11.68 2.74
CA LEU A 185 9.28 11.20 3.87
C LEU A 185 7.80 11.54 3.72
N PHE A 186 7.50 12.71 3.19
CA PHE A 186 6.13 13.11 2.91
C PHE A 186 5.47 12.17 1.89
N TYR A 187 5.99 12.08 0.66
CA TYR A 187 5.27 11.36 -0.38
C TYR A 187 5.44 9.83 -0.32
N ARG A 188 6.57 9.30 0.22
CA ARG A 188 6.80 7.85 0.32
C ARG A 188 6.35 7.24 1.64
N THR A 189 6.24 8.03 2.69
CA THR A 189 5.90 7.49 4.02
C THR A 189 4.55 8.01 4.50
N ALA A 190 4.41 9.32 4.68
CA ALA A 190 3.20 9.90 5.24
C ALA A 190 1.99 9.70 4.32
N GLU A 191 2.15 9.95 3.01
CA GLU A 191 1.07 9.78 2.05
C GLU A 191 0.65 8.32 1.89
N ILE A 192 1.60 7.39 1.74
CA ILE A 192 1.30 5.97 1.58
C ILE A 192 0.61 5.41 2.83
N ARG A 193 1.05 5.82 4.03
CA ARG A 193 0.38 5.42 5.28
C ARG A 193 -1.03 5.96 5.38
N ALA A 194 -1.24 7.24 5.09
CA ALA A 194 -2.56 7.85 5.15
C ALA A 194 -3.55 7.15 4.19
N ARG A 195 -3.10 6.75 2.99
CA ARG A 195 -3.91 5.96 2.06
C ARG A 195 -4.21 4.57 2.61
N ALA A 196 -3.21 3.90 3.16
CA ALA A 196 -3.38 2.58 3.78
C ALA A 196 -4.37 2.65 4.97
N ASP A 197 -4.25 3.66 5.83
CA ASP A 197 -5.16 3.88 6.95
C ASP A 197 -6.59 4.15 6.48
N LEU A 198 -6.75 5.00 5.46
CA LEU A 198 -8.06 5.27 4.85
C LEU A 198 -8.69 3.99 4.30
N VAL A 199 -7.92 3.17 3.59
CA VAL A 199 -8.39 1.89 3.04
C VAL A 199 -8.77 0.92 4.15
N ASN A 200 -7.90 0.71 5.14
CA ASN A 200 -8.06 -0.34 6.13
C ASN A 200 -9.05 0.02 7.25
N GLN A 201 -9.15 1.29 7.60
CA GLN A 201 -9.95 1.71 8.75
C GLN A 201 -11.30 2.32 8.36
N VAL A 202 -11.39 2.97 7.18
CA VAL A 202 -12.58 3.71 6.76
C VAL A 202 -13.30 3.01 5.61
N ILE A 203 -12.64 2.86 4.46
CA ILE A 203 -13.27 2.32 3.24
C ILE A 203 -13.60 0.83 3.42
N LYS A 204 -12.67 0.05 3.96
CA LYS A 204 -12.80 -1.40 4.23
C LYS A 204 -13.32 -2.17 3.00
N PRO A 205 -12.64 -2.09 1.85
CA PRO A 205 -13.08 -2.73 0.62
C PRO A 205 -12.83 -4.24 0.65
N ASP A 206 -13.40 -4.96 -0.30
CA ASP A 206 -13.06 -6.37 -0.55
C ASP A 206 -11.86 -6.49 -1.48
N LEU A 207 -11.65 -5.47 -2.35
CA LEU A 207 -10.56 -5.40 -3.32
C LEU A 207 -10.01 -3.99 -3.42
N VAL A 208 -8.68 -3.87 -3.52
CA VAL A 208 -7.99 -2.60 -3.82
C VAL A 208 -7.36 -2.69 -5.20
N LEU A 209 -7.63 -1.70 -6.05
CA LEU A 209 -6.99 -1.53 -7.36
C LEU A 209 -6.05 -0.34 -7.29
N CYS A 210 -4.74 -0.61 -7.24
CA CYS A 210 -3.71 0.42 -7.34
C CYS A 210 -3.38 0.66 -8.81
N LEU A 211 -3.52 1.90 -9.26
CA LEU A 211 -3.27 2.29 -10.66
C LEU A 211 -1.92 3.01 -10.77
N HIS A 212 -1.05 2.51 -11.63
CA HIS A 212 0.25 3.09 -11.93
C HIS A 212 0.54 3.06 -13.43
N PHE A 213 1.39 3.98 -13.89
CA PHE A 213 1.97 3.99 -15.23
C PHE A 213 3.49 3.88 -15.09
N ASN A 214 4.00 2.68 -15.16
CA ASN A 214 5.44 2.47 -15.12
C ASN A 214 6.07 2.90 -16.45
N ALA A 215 7.05 3.79 -16.39
CA ALA A 215 7.90 4.08 -17.53
C ALA A 215 9.12 3.16 -17.46
N GLU A 216 9.29 2.31 -18.47
CA GLU A 216 10.55 1.62 -18.70
C GLU A 216 11.47 2.46 -19.60
N SER A 217 12.76 2.19 -19.53
CA SER A 217 13.69 2.78 -20.49
C SER A 217 13.29 2.34 -21.90
N TRP A 218 13.02 3.29 -22.77
CA TRP A 218 12.69 3.02 -24.18
C TRP A 218 13.87 2.43 -24.95
N GLY A 219 14.98 2.12 -24.28
CA GLY A 219 16.19 1.62 -24.88
C GLY A 219 16.90 2.67 -25.74
N ASN A 220 17.79 2.22 -26.59
CA ASN A 220 18.42 3.10 -27.59
C ASN A 220 17.39 3.34 -28.72
N PRO A 221 17.01 4.59 -29.03
CA PRO A 221 16.04 4.91 -30.08
C PRO A 221 16.50 4.44 -31.49
N ASN A 222 17.76 4.09 -31.63
CA ASN A 222 18.32 3.55 -32.86
C ASN A 222 18.36 2.01 -32.93
N THR A 223 17.88 1.33 -31.87
CA THR A 223 17.77 -0.14 -31.89
C THR A 223 16.32 -0.51 -32.14
N PRO A 224 15.97 -1.18 -33.26
CA PRO A 224 14.62 -1.66 -33.50
C PRO A 224 14.22 -2.61 -32.37
N THR A 225 13.22 -2.25 -31.59
CA THR A 225 12.51 -3.20 -30.71
C THR A 225 11.60 -4.07 -31.60
N LEU A 226 11.84 -5.37 -31.57
CA LEU A 226 10.97 -6.39 -32.15
C LEU A 226 9.64 -6.47 -31.41
#